data_79aeac95036b8af996aedab8054e8844
#
_entry.id   79aeac95036b8af996aedab8054e8844
#
_cell.length_a   1.000
_cell.length_b   1.000
_cell.length_c   1.000
_cell.angle_alpha   90.00
_cell.angle_beta   90.00
_cell.angle_gamma   90.00
#
_symmetry.space_group_name_H-M   'P 1'
#
loop_
_entity.id
_entity.type
_entity.pdbx_description
1 polymer ?
#
loop_
_entity_poly.entity_id
_entity_poly.type
_entity_poly.pdbx_seq_one_letter_code
_entity_poly.pdbx_strand_id
1 'polypeptide(L)'
;MLPRYENKLNEIRSMISTLLSQIIRSSEETLHAFENSENALYESARNHLKNLQSDANRIDNEIIKTFALFGPEADELRLLVAYLKMTNELDRIGDGMRKYSKRLEEHSLGGLDLSVITNTIIQLHKTTLHALQYLYECLQSKELCDAEELYRKVMVEESKNDDLFSIMEKELLTLIITSGELSVEYVKVLGTLRKLERSGDRSVNIAALLLYAQKGGELHIYS
;
A
#
# COMPACT_ATOMS: atom_id res chain seq x y z
N MET A 1 -5.08 -4.40 -31.60
CA MET A 1 -5.37 -3.20 -30.75
C MET A 1 -5.06 -1.94 -31.55
N LEU A 2 -5.90 -0.88 -31.52
CA LEU A 2 -5.63 0.39 -32.22
C LEU A 2 -4.44 1.08 -31.50
N PRO A 3 -3.40 1.59 -32.23
CA PRO A 3 -2.22 2.21 -31.60
C PRO A 3 -2.57 3.34 -30.61
N ARG A 4 -3.65 4.07 -30.84
CA ARG A 4 -4.14 5.12 -29.94
C ARG A 4 -4.66 4.56 -28.61
N TYR A 5 -5.33 3.41 -28.62
CA TYR A 5 -5.82 2.77 -27.42
C TYR A 5 -4.68 2.23 -26.57
N GLU A 6 -3.71 1.56 -27.19
CA GLU A 6 -2.52 1.04 -26.52
C GLU A 6 -1.71 2.16 -25.85
N ASN A 7 -1.50 3.27 -26.54
CA ASN A 7 -0.85 4.45 -25.95
C ASN A 7 -1.60 4.97 -24.72
N LYS A 8 -2.94 4.93 -24.76
CA LYS A 8 -3.76 5.39 -23.63
C LYS A 8 -3.67 4.45 -22.44
N LEU A 9 -3.66 3.14 -22.67
CA LEU A 9 -3.43 2.15 -21.61
C LEU A 9 -2.06 2.32 -20.95
N ASN A 10 -1.02 2.55 -21.77
CA ASN A 10 0.33 2.79 -21.25
C ASN A 10 0.43 4.09 -20.45
N GLU A 11 -0.29 5.15 -20.84
CA GLU A 11 -0.39 6.40 -20.09
C GLU A 11 -1.04 6.14 -18.71
N ILE A 12 -2.19 5.47 -18.66
CA ILE A 12 -2.89 5.14 -17.42
C ILE A 12 -2.00 4.27 -16.51
N ARG A 13 -1.36 3.24 -17.06
CA ARG A 13 -0.42 2.39 -16.32
C ARG A 13 0.74 3.19 -15.73
N SER A 14 1.29 4.14 -16.49
CA SER A 14 2.36 5.03 -16.02
C SER A 14 1.89 5.93 -14.87
N MET A 15 0.65 6.45 -14.95
CA MET A 15 0.07 7.26 -13.88
C MET A 15 -0.12 6.44 -12.59
N ILE A 16 -0.67 5.21 -12.69
CA ILE A 16 -0.81 4.28 -11.55
C ILE A 16 0.55 3.95 -10.94
N SER A 17 1.54 3.66 -11.78
CA SER A 17 2.90 3.38 -11.33
C SER A 17 3.55 4.58 -10.63
N THR A 18 3.29 5.80 -11.10
CA THR A 18 3.76 7.04 -10.45
C THR A 18 3.12 7.20 -9.07
N LEU A 19 1.80 6.98 -8.96
CA LEU A 19 1.09 7.03 -7.68
C LEU A 19 1.66 6.01 -6.68
N LEU A 20 1.89 4.77 -7.12
CA LEU A 20 2.50 3.73 -6.28
C LEU A 20 3.94 4.10 -5.87
N SER A 21 4.73 4.70 -6.76
CA SER A 21 6.09 5.14 -6.42
C SER A 21 6.11 6.23 -5.34
N GLN A 22 5.12 7.12 -5.32
CA GLN A 22 4.98 8.14 -4.26
C GLN A 22 4.67 7.48 -2.90
N ILE A 23 3.82 6.44 -2.90
CA ILE A 23 3.49 5.67 -1.70
C ILE A 23 4.74 4.93 -1.18
N ILE A 24 5.49 4.29 -2.06
CA ILE A 24 6.74 3.59 -1.71
C ILE A 24 7.75 4.56 -1.10
N ARG A 25 8.00 5.71 -1.72
CA ARG A 25 8.93 6.73 -1.17
C ARG A 25 8.50 7.23 0.20
N SER A 26 7.21 7.49 0.38
CA SER A 26 6.66 7.87 1.70
C SER A 26 6.89 6.77 2.74
N SER A 27 6.71 5.51 2.34
CA SER A 27 6.95 4.34 3.20
C SER A 27 8.43 4.21 3.57
N GLU A 28 9.34 4.28 2.59
CA GLU A 28 10.80 4.19 2.78
C GLU A 28 11.32 5.28 3.71
N GLU A 29 10.93 6.54 3.48
CA GLU A 29 11.35 7.66 4.35
C GLU A 29 10.77 7.54 5.76
N THR A 30 9.53 7.06 5.91
CA THR A 30 8.92 6.81 7.23
C THR A 30 9.66 5.71 7.98
N LEU A 31 10.04 4.63 7.30
CA LEU A 31 10.82 3.54 7.90
C LEU A 31 12.21 4.04 8.33
N HIS A 32 12.88 4.76 7.43
CA HIS A 32 14.20 5.33 7.70
C HIS A 32 14.18 6.31 8.89
N ALA A 33 13.14 7.17 8.96
CA ALA A 33 12.93 8.08 10.08
C ALA A 33 12.84 7.33 11.41
N PHE A 34 12.09 6.24 11.44
CA PHE A 34 11.90 5.42 12.63
C PHE A 34 13.16 4.64 13.03
N GLU A 35 13.84 3.99 12.07
CA GLU A 35 15.05 3.21 12.31
C GLU A 35 16.21 4.08 12.85
N ASN A 36 16.34 5.33 12.37
CA ASN A 36 17.48 6.20 12.67
C ASN A 36 17.14 7.39 13.58
N SER A 37 15.90 7.49 14.06
CA SER A 37 15.41 8.62 14.86
C SER A 37 15.55 9.98 14.15
N GLU A 38 15.41 10.01 12.82
CA GLU A 38 15.51 11.19 11.98
C GLU A 38 14.13 11.86 11.78
N ASN A 39 13.64 12.57 12.80
CA ASN A 39 12.27 13.09 12.83
C ASN A 39 11.90 14.02 11.66
N ALA A 40 12.86 14.74 11.08
CA ALA A 40 12.61 15.62 9.92
C ALA A 40 12.10 14.87 8.67
N LEU A 41 12.43 13.58 8.54
CA LEU A 41 11.99 12.77 7.40
C LEU A 41 10.50 12.40 7.44
N TYR A 42 9.84 12.40 8.60
CA TYR A 42 8.39 12.13 8.66
C TYR A 42 7.57 13.17 7.90
N GLU A 43 7.96 14.45 7.96
CA GLU A 43 7.29 15.51 7.17
C GLU A 43 7.57 15.33 5.67
N SER A 44 8.81 15.05 5.28
CA SER A 44 9.19 14.74 3.90
C SER A 44 8.38 13.56 3.36
N ALA A 45 8.31 12.47 4.12
CA ALA A 45 7.52 11.29 3.77
C ALA A 45 6.05 11.64 3.47
N ARG A 46 5.41 12.44 4.33
CA ARG A 46 4.02 12.88 4.12
C ARG A 46 3.85 13.80 2.91
N ASN A 47 4.88 14.59 2.57
CA ASN A 47 4.85 15.49 1.42
C ASN A 47 4.77 14.76 0.08
N HIS A 48 5.31 13.53 -0.05
CA HIS A 48 5.12 12.70 -1.24
C HIS A 48 3.62 12.42 -1.52
N LEU A 49 2.79 12.40 -0.49
CA LEU A 49 1.37 12.04 -0.57
C LEU A 49 0.42 13.25 -0.51
N LYS A 50 0.92 14.48 -0.63
CA LYS A 50 0.08 15.70 -0.52
C LYS A 50 -0.98 15.79 -1.63
N ASN A 51 -0.72 15.26 -2.81
CA ASN A 51 -1.60 15.29 -3.99
C ASN A 51 -2.31 13.96 -4.23
N LEU A 52 -2.19 12.97 -3.33
CA LEU A 52 -2.67 11.59 -3.50
C LEU A 52 -4.09 11.51 -4.09
N GLN A 53 -5.06 12.17 -3.43
CA GLN A 53 -6.47 12.16 -3.85
C GLN A 53 -6.67 12.79 -5.24
N SER A 54 -5.96 13.88 -5.53
CA SER A 54 -6.03 14.56 -6.83
C SER A 54 -5.46 13.69 -7.94
N ASP A 55 -4.36 12.99 -7.66
CA ASP A 55 -3.72 12.08 -8.62
C ASP A 55 -4.59 10.85 -8.87
N ALA A 56 -5.18 10.26 -7.82
CA ALA A 56 -6.14 9.16 -7.96
C ALA A 56 -7.36 9.57 -8.80
N ASN A 57 -7.99 10.70 -8.49
CA ASN A 57 -9.13 11.21 -9.26
C ASN A 57 -8.76 11.46 -10.73
N ARG A 58 -7.55 11.91 -11.02
CA ARG A 58 -7.08 12.11 -12.39
C ARG A 58 -6.95 10.79 -13.14
N ILE A 59 -6.45 9.75 -12.50
CA ILE A 59 -6.35 8.39 -13.06
C ILE A 59 -7.76 7.86 -13.39
N ASP A 60 -8.69 7.95 -12.45
CA ASP A 60 -10.07 7.50 -12.64
C ASP A 60 -10.75 8.20 -13.81
N ASN A 61 -10.57 9.52 -13.92
CA ASN A 61 -11.11 10.30 -15.04
C ASN A 61 -10.52 9.88 -16.39
N GLU A 62 -9.21 9.57 -16.46
CA GLU A 62 -8.59 9.09 -17.69
C GLU A 62 -9.08 7.68 -18.07
N ILE A 63 -9.32 6.81 -17.09
CA ILE A 63 -9.95 5.49 -17.31
C ILE A 63 -11.36 5.66 -17.87
N ILE A 64 -12.21 6.50 -17.27
CA ILE A 64 -13.58 6.77 -17.71
C ILE A 64 -13.60 7.35 -19.14
N LYS A 65 -12.71 8.30 -19.44
CA LYS A 65 -12.57 8.85 -20.80
C LYS A 65 -12.17 7.75 -21.80
N THR A 66 -11.29 6.84 -21.41
CA THR A 66 -10.87 5.73 -22.26
C THR A 66 -12.03 4.78 -22.56
N PHE A 67 -12.88 4.47 -21.58
CA PHE A 67 -14.12 3.73 -21.82
C PHE A 67 -15.01 4.42 -22.84
N ALA A 68 -15.23 5.72 -22.68
CA ALA A 68 -16.13 6.49 -23.53
C ALA A 68 -15.62 6.63 -24.97
N LEU A 69 -14.31 6.73 -25.17
CA LEU A 69 -13.69 6.99 -26.47
C LEU A 69 -13.47 5.74 -27.31
N PHE A 70 -13.20 4.60 -26.68
CA PHE A 70 -12.74 3.40 -27.39
C PHE A 70 -13.71 2.23 -27.32
N GLY A 71 -14.68 2.21 -26.38
CA GLY A 71 -15.64 1.12 -26.21
C GLY A 71 -14.97 -0.24 -26.05
N PRO A 72 -14.03 -0.40 -25.11
CA PRO A 72 -13.23 -1.63 -24.99
C PRO A 72 -14.10 -2.85 -24.70
N GLU A 73 -13.70 -4.02 -25.20
CA GLU A 73 -14.43 -5.27 -25.03
C GLU A 73 -13.54 -6.33 -24.35
N ALA A 74 -14.19 -7.29 -23.72
CA ALA A 74 -13.56 -8.48 -23.12
C ALA A 74 -12.30 -8.16 -22.27
N ASP A 75 -11.13 -8.56 -22.71
CA ASP A 75 -9.87 -8.46 -21.96
C ASP A 75 -9.45 -7.01 -21.70
N GLU A 76 -9.70 -6.13 -22.68
CA GLU A 76 -9.41 -4.71 -22.58
C GLU A 76 -10.28 -4.04 -21.51
N LEU A 77 -11.56 -4.43 -21.46
CA LEU A 77 -12.51 -3.97 -20.45
C LEU A 77 -12.09 -4.43 -19.05
N ARG A 78 -11.69 -5.72 -18.91
CA ARG A 78 -11.20 -6.24 -17.63
C ARG A 78 -10.01 -5.48 -17.11
N LEU A 79 -9.04 -5.16 -17.96
CA LEU A 79 -7.85 -4.41 -17.57
C LEU A 79 -8.20 -3.01 -17.05
N LEU A 80 -9.07 -2.28 -17.74
CA LEU A 80 -9.49 -0.95 -17.29
C LEU A 80 -10.29 -0.99 -15.99
N VAL A 81 -11.16 -2.00 -15.80
CA VAL A 81 -11.87 -2.22 -14.53
C VAL A 81 -10.88 -2.56 -13.40
N ALA A 82 -9.87 -3.38 -13.68
CA ALA A 82 -8.83 -3.67 -12.71
C ALA A 82 -8.07 -2.40 -12.32
N TYR A 83 -7.66 -1.56 -13.28
CA TYR A 83 -6.98 -0.29 -13.03
C TYR A 83 -7.81 0.67 -12.17
N LEU A 84 -9.11 0.79 -12.46
CA LEU A 84 -10.02 1.63 -11.67
C LEU A 84 -10.10 1.17 -10.20
N LYS A 85 -10.21 -0.15 -9.98
CA LYS A 85 -10.22 -0.72 -8.64
C LYS A 85 -8.85 -0.59 -7.94
N MET A 86 -7.75 -0.79 -8.67
CA MET A 86 -6.40 -0.60 -8.15
C MET A 86 -6.16 0.83 -7.67
N THR A 87 -6.63 1.84 -8.43
CA THR A 87 -6.51 3.25 -8.04
C THR A 87 -7.17 3.50 -6.68
N ASN A 88 -8.35 2.92 -6.44
CA ASN A 88 -9.03 3.01 -5.15
C ASN A 88 -8.23 2.34 -4.01
N GLU A 89 -7.66 1.15 -4.25
CA GLU A 89 -6.82 0.50 -3.24
C GLU A 89 -5.56 1.32 -2.94
N LEU A 90 -4.90 1.89 -3.97
CA LEU A 90 -3.72 2.73 -3.81
C LEU A 90 -4.04 4.03 -3.05
N ASP A 91 -5.17 4.69 -3.31
CA ASP A 91 -5.61 5.86 -2.56
C ASP A 91 -5.76 5.54 -1.07
N ARG A 92 -6.36 4.39 -0.75
CA ARG A 92 -6.52 3.94 0.65
C ARG A 92 -5.19 3.55 1.31
N ILE A 93 -4.26 2.90 0.59
CA ILE A 93 -2.91 2.61 1.09
C ILE A 93 -2.17 3.91 1.38
N GLY A 94 -2.19 4.87 0.45
CA GLY A 94 -1.51 6.15 0.60
C GLY A 94 -2.07 6.99 1.75
N ASP A 95 -3.39 7.08 1.91
CA ASP A 95 -4.01 7.75 3.06
C ASP A 95 -3.65 7.05 4.39
N GLY A 96 -3.64 5.71 4.38
CA GLY A 96 -3.17 4.89 5.50
C GLY A 96 -1.72 5.19 5.87
N MET A 97 -0.82 5.23 4.87
CA MET A 97 0.61 5.50 5.05
C MET A 97 0.86 6.92 5.59
N ARG A 98 0.16 7.93 5.05
CA ARG A 98 0.23 9.30 5.54
C ARG A 98 -0.17 9.42 7.01
N LYS A 99 -1.25 8.75 7.41
CA LYS A 99 -1.72 8.71 8.80
C LYS A 99 -0.79 7.90 9.70
N TYR A 100 -0.23 6.82 9.19
CA TYR A 100 0.77 6.00 9.88
C TYR A 100 2.03 6.82 10.17
N SER A 101 2.61 7.45 9.15
CA SER A 101 3.80 8.29 9.28
C SER A 101 3.63 9.39 10.35
N LYS A 102 2.49 10.12 10.30
CA LYS A 102 2.19 11.16 11.29
C LYS A 102 2.12 10.61 12.73
N ARG A 103 1.41 9.51 12.93
CA ARG A 103 1.23 8.94 14.27
C ARG A 103 2.49 8.28 14.81
N LEU A 104 3.29 7.66 13.93
CA LEU A 104 4.56 7.07 14.33
C LEU A 104 5.54 8.15 14.83
N GLU A 105 5.59 9.32 14.16
CA GLU A 105 6.30 10.49 14.62
C GLU A 105 5.83 10.93 16.02
N GLU A 106 4.50 11.06 16.20
CA GLU A 106 3.91 11.43 17.50
C GLU A 106 4.29 10.45 18.62
N HIS A 107 4.29 9.14 18.34
CA HIS A 107 4.70 8.12 19.30
C HIS A 107 6.20 8.16 19.61
N SER A 108 7.04 8.40 18.60
CA SER A 108 8.49 8.49 18.77
C SER A 108 8.91 9.72 19.60
N LEU A 109 8.18 10.83 19.47
CA LEU A 109 8.43 12.07 20.23
C LEU A 109 7.78 12.07 21.61
N GLY A 110 6.74 11.27 21.81
CA GLY A 110 5.92 11.24 23.02
C GLY A 110 6.58 10.59 24.25
N GLY A 111 7.81 10.08 24.13
CA GLY A 111 8.52 9.45 25.23
C GLY A 111 7.97 8.09 25.66
N LEU A 112 7.12 7.48 24.83
CA LEU A 112 6.61 6.12 25.06
C LEU A 112 7.72 5.10 24.80
N ASP A 113 7.93 4.16 25.73
CA ASP A 113 8.90 3.10 25.51
C ASP A 113 8.37 2.05 24.52
N LEU A 114 8.90 2.09 23.32
CA LEU A 114 8.59 1.14 22.23
C LEU A 114 9.70 0.08 22.06
N SER A 115 10.72 0.04 22.93
CA SER A 115 11.92 -0.80 22.76
C SER A 115 11.57 -2.28 22.57
N VAL A 116 10.58 -2.78 23.27
CA VAL A 116 10.11 -4.19 23.21
C VAL A 116 9.58 -4.55 21.81
N ILE A 117 8.90 -3.62 21.14
CA ILE A 117 8.20 -3.86 19.85
C ILE A 117 8.91 -3.22 18.65
N THR A 118 9.98 -2.45 18.86
CA THR A 118 10.68 -1.71 17.78
C THR A 118 11.08 -2.62 16.62
N ASN A 119 11.72 -3.76 16.90
CA ASN A 119 12.12 -4.70 15.85
C ASN A 119 10.93 -5.28 15.10
N THR A 120 9.85 -5.60 15.80
CA THR A 120 8.63 -6.13 15.18
C THR A 120 7.95 -5.08 14.30
N ILE A 121 7.93 -3.80 14.72
CA ILE A 121 7.44 -2.67 13.91
C ILE A 121 8.26 -2.55 12.61
N ILE A 122 9.59 -2.60 12.71
CA ILE A 122 10.49 -2.51 11.55
C ILE A 122 10.22 -3.65 10.56
N GLN A 123 10.11 -4.89 11.06
CA GLN A 123 9.85 -6.05 10.21
C GLN A 123 8.46 -5.98 9.56
N LEU A 124 7.42 -5.61 10.33
CA LEU A 124 6.06 -5.41 9.82
C LEU A 124 6.01 -4.34 8.71
N HIS A 125 6.76 -3.24 8.88
CA HIS A 125 6.86 -2.21 7.87
C HIS A 125 7.57 -2.72 6.61
N LYS A 126 8.67 -3.49 6.77
CA LYS A 126 9.42 -4.07 5.65
C LYS A 126 8.58 -5.03 4.82
N THR A 127 7.77 -5.88 5.44
CA THR A 127 6.87 -6.79 4.68
C THR A 127 5.86 -6.00 3.83
N THR A 128 5.24 -4.96 4.41
CA THR A 128 4.35 -4.06 3.65
C THR A 128 5.09 -3.39 2.49
N LEU A 129 6.30 -2.87 2.72
CA LEU A 129 7.11 -2.21 1.71
C LEU A 129 7.49 -3.17 0.56
N HIS A 130 7.92 -4.40 0.87
CA HIS A 130 8.24 -5.41 -0.14
C HIS A 130 7.02 -5.76 -1.01
N ALA A 131 5.84 -5.91 -0.42
CA ALA A 131 4.62 -6.14 -1.18
C ALA A 131 4.35 -5.01 -2.20
N LEU A 132 4.49 -3.74 -1.79
CA LEU A 132 4.35 -2.58 -2.67
C LEU A 132 5.43 -2.55 -3.76
N GLN A 133 6.66 -2.90 -3.45
CA GLN A 133 7.76 -2.96 -4.40
C GLN A 133 7.53 -4.03 -5.48
N TYR A 134 7.05 -5.22 -5.13
CA TYR A 134 6.68 -6.27 -6.11
C TYR A 134 5.57 -5.80 -7.06
N LEU A 135 4.56 -5.09 -6.55
CA LEU A 135 3.51 -4.49 -7.39
C LEU A 135 4.10 -3.44 -8.36
N TYR A 136 5.03 -2.61 -7.87
CA TYR A 136 5.69 -1.59 -8.68
C TYR A 136 6.56 -2.20 -9.79
N GLU A 137 7.37 -3.21 -9.47
CA GLU A 137 8.20 -3.92 -10.44
C GLU A 137 7.34 -4.51 -11.58
N CYS A 138 6.21 -5.12 -11.23
CA CYS A 138 5.26 -5.64 -12.21
C CYS A 138 4.69 -4.54 -13.12
N LEU A 139 4.30 -3.40 -12.54
CA LEU A 139 3.77 -2.27 -13.31
C LEU A 139 4.83 -1.59 -14.18
N GLN A 140 6.11 -1.66 -13.83
CA GLN A 140 7.22 -1.09 -14.60
C GLN A 140 7.75 -2.04 -15.68
N SER A 141 7.46 -3.32 -15.61
CA SER A 141 7.94 -4.30 -16.57
C SER A 141 7.49 -3.95 -18.00
N LYS A 142 8.41 -3.95 -18.96
CA LYS A 142 8.10 -3.75 -20.38
C LYS A 142 7.38 -4.97 -20.97
N GLU A 143 7.67 -6.14 -20.44
CA GLU A 143 6.98 -7.39 -20.76
C GLU A 143 5.81 -7.58 -19.80
N LEU A 144 4.82 -8.38 -20.18
CA LEU A 144 3.75 -8.77 -19.27
C LEU A 144 4.38 -9.49 -18.08
N CYS A 145 4.27 -8.89 -16.88
CA CYS A 145 4.72 -9.58 -15.67
C CYS A 145 3.84 -10.83 -15.45
N ASP A 146 4.42 -11.87 -14.89
CA ASP A 146 3.64 -13.05 -14.48
C ASP A 146 2.79 -12.69 -13.24
N ALA A 147 1.49 -12.48 -13.48
CA ALA A 147 0.56 -12.07 -12.42
C ALA A 147 0.31 -13.19 -11.39
N GLU A 148 0.50 -14.46 -11.74
CA GLU A 148 0.40 -15.57 -10.77
C GLU A 148 1.61 -15.59 -9.84
N GLU A 149 2.80 -15.37 -10.36
CA GLU A 149 4.01 -15.27 -9.56
C GLU A 149 3.96 -14.03 -8.66
N LEU A 150 3.52 -12.89 -9.21
CA LEU A 150 3.31 -11.66 -8.43
C LEU A 150 2.34 -11.91 -7.27
N TYR A 151 1.17 -12.49 -7.55
CA TYR A 151 0.17 -12.78 -6.54
C TYR A 151 0.74 -13.65 -5.41
N ARG A 152 1.49 -14.71 -5.75
CA ARG A 152 2.14 -15.57 -4.76
C ARG A 152 3.18 -14.82 -3.92
N LYS A 153 4.01 -13.95 -4.53
CA LYS A 153 4.99 -13.15 -3.79
C LYS A 153 4.34 -12.20 -2.80
N VAL A 154 3.28 -11.49 -3.23
CA VAL A 154 2.55 -10.56 -2.39
C VAL A 154 1.83 -11.27 -1.24
N MET A 155 1.20 -12.44 -1.51
CA MET A 155 0.58 -13.28 -0.47
C MET A 155 1.59 -13.76 0.59
N VAL A 156 2.82 -14.07 0.20
CA VAL A 156 3.86 -14.45 1.16
C VAL A 156 4.23 -13.27 2.08
N GLU A 157 4.34 -12.06 1.56
CA GLU A 157 4.62 -10.88 2.39
C GLU A 157 3.43 -10.54 3.29
N GLU A 158 2.20 -10.67 2.82
CA GLU A 158 0.99 -10.46 3.63
C GLU A 158 0.90 -11.49 4.76
N SER A 159 1.12 -12.77 4.50
CA SER A 159 1.12 -13.80 5.55
C SER A 159 2.18 -13.54 6.64
N LYS A 160 3.38 -13.06 6.25
CA LYS A 160 4.39 -12.62 7.23
C LYS A 160 3.92 -11.39 8.01
N ASN A 161 3.22 -10.47 7.34
CA ASN A 161 2.67 -9.26 7.94
C ASN A 161 1.66 -9.60 9.03
N ASP A 162 0.73 -10.51 8.75
CA ASP A 162 -0.27 -11.02 9.69
C ASP A 162 0.35 -11.70 10.91
N ASP A 163 1.33 -12.57 10.70
CA ASP A 163 2.04 -13.24 11.77
C ASP A 163 2.76 -12.23 12.69
N LEU A 164 3.47 -11.26 12.09
CA LEU A 164 4.16 -10.20 12.83
C LEU A 164 3.18 -9.30 13.59
N PHE A 165 2.05 -8.94 12.96
CA PHE A 165 1.01 -8.15 13.61
C PHE A 165 0.40 -8.91 14.80
N SER A 166 0.13 -10.19 14.64
CA SER A 166 -0.40 -11.05 15.73
C SER A 166 0.57 -11.16 16.92
N ILE A 167 1.89 -11.28 16.67
CA ILE A 167 2.92 -11.28 17.72
C ILE A 167 2.91 -9.94 18.45
N MET A 168 2.99 -8.84 17.70
CA MET A 168 3.04 -7.49 18.23
C MET A 168 1.76 -7.11 19.00
N GLU A 169 0.58 -7.55 18.54
CA GLU A 169 -0.68 -7.34 19.25
C GLU A 169 -0.63 -7.97 20.65
N LYS A 170 -0.09 -9.18 20.80
CA LYS A 170 0.08 -9.84 22.10
C LYS A 170 1.06 -9.09 23.03
N GLU A 171 2.18 -8.61 22.47
CA GLU A 171 3.15 -7.82 23.21
C GLU A 171 2.54 -6.50 23.68
N LEU A 172 1.82 -5.78 22.80
CA LEU A 172 1.13 -4.55 23.13
C LEU A 172 0.00 -4.76 24.16
N LEU A 173 -0.78 -5.85 24.06
CA LEU A 173 -1.80 -6.17 25.07
C LEU A 173 -1.17 -6.37 26.46
N THR A 174 -0.01 -6.99 26.54
CA THR A 174 0.73 -7.12 27.80
C THR A 174 1.15 -5.75 28.35
N LEU A 175 1.66 -4.86 27.50
CA LEU A 175 2.00 -3.48 27.89
C LEU A 175 0.76 -2.69 28.34
N ILE A 176 -0.35 -2.79 27.62
CA ILE A 176 -1.62 -2.14 27.96
C ILE A 176 -2.09 -2.56 29.38
N ILE A 177 -2.00 -3.84 29.72
CA ILE A 177 -2.43 -4.35 31.01
C ILE A 177 -1.49 -3.90 32.14
N THR A 178 -0.17 -3.81 31.88
CA THR A 178 0.84 -3.56 32.92
C THR A 178 1.21 -2.09 33.10
N SER A 179 0.91 -1.21 32.13
CA SER A 179 1.43 0.17 32.11
C SER A 179 0.51 1.23 32.74
N GLY A 180 -0.62 0.84 33.31
CA GLY A 180 -1.52 1.76 34.04
C GLY A 180 -1.94 2.98 33.22
N GLU A 181 -1.42 4.16 33.55
CA GLU A 181 -1.78 5.43 32.89
C GLU A 181 -1.38 5.49 31.41
N LEU A 182 -0.36 4.72 30.97
CA LEU A 182 0.10 4.68 29.58
C LEU A 182 -0.71 3.71 28.70
N SER A 183 -1.65 2.96 29.25
CA SER A 183 -2.47 1.97 28.53
C SER A 183 -3.14 2.57 27.30
N VAL A 184 -3.68 3.79 27.41
CA VAL A 184 -4.35 4.49 26.28
C VAL A 184 -3.38 4.78 25.14
N GLU A 185 -2.13 5.13 25.46
CA GLU A 185 -1.13 5.42 24.42
C GLU A 185 -0.72 4.15 23.68
N TYR A 186 -0.56 3.00 24.36
CA TYR A 186 -0.31 1.71 23.70
C TYR A 186 -1.48 1.25 22.81
N VAL A 187 -2.73 1.54 23.21
CA VAL A 187 -3.90 1.29 22.32
C VAL A 187 -3.81 2.15 21.05
N LYS A 188 -3.35 3.40 21.13
CA LYS A 188 -3.12 4.25 19.96
C LYS A 188 -2.01 3.70 19.06
N VAL A 189 -0.93 3.16 19.65
CA VAL A 189 0.14 2.49 18.90
C VAL A 189 -0.42 1.31 18.12
N LEU A 190 -1.18 0.42 18.76
CA LEU A 190 -1.83 -0.71 18.07
C LEU A 190 -2.69 -0.25 16.89
N GLY A 191 -3.52 0.78 17.09
CA GLY A 191 -4.34 1.37 16.02
C GLY A 191 -3.52 2.04 14.90
N THR A 192 -2.28 2.46 15.19
CA THR A 192 -1.33 2.99 14.21
C THR A 192 -0.76 1.87 13.37
N LEU A 193 -0.31 0.79 13.98
CA LEU A 193 0.34 -0.33 13.32
C LEU A 193 -0.63 -1.17 12.47
N ARG A 194 -1.92 -1.23 12.86
CA ARG A 194 -2.98 -1.82 12.03
C ARG A 194 -3.13 -1.19 10.64
N LYS A 195 -2.54 -0.02 10.39
CA LYS A 195 -2.52 0.57 9.05
C LYS A 195 -1.54 -0.14 8.12
N LEU A 196 -0.44 -0.69 8.65
CA LEU A 196 0.49 -1.50 7.87
C LEU A 196 -0.13 -2.84 7.49
N GLU A 197 -0.77 -3.52 8.46
CA GLU A 197 -1.49 -4.77 8.21
C GLU A 197 -2.54 -4.56 7.09
N ARG A 198 -3.42 -3.58 7.20
CA ARG A 198 -4.40 -3.26 6.15
C ARG A 198 -3.78 -2.86 4.82
N SER A 199 -2.56 -2.34 4.80
CA SER A 199 -1.86 -2.06 3.55
C SER A 199 -1.34 -3.34 2.91
N GLY A 200 -0.98 -4.35 3.70
CA GLY A 200 -0.68 -5.71 3.25
C GLY A 200 -1.88 -6.33 2.53
N ASP A 201 -3.05 -6.38 3.19
CA ASP A 201 -4.31 -6.89 2.61
C ASP A 201 -4.64 -6.24 1.28
N ARG A 202 -4.54 -4.89 1.22
CA ARG A 202 -4.81 -4.12 0.00
C ARG A 202 -3.81 -4.41 -1.11
N SER A 203 -2.56 -4.72 -0.77
CA SER A 203 -1.55 -5.12 -1.75
C SER A 203 -1.91 -6.46 -2.39
N VAL A 204 -2.46 -7.41 -1.61
CA VAL A 204 -3.02 -8.67 -2.13
C VAL A 204 -4.20 -8.40 -3.07
N ASN A 205 -5.11 -7.48 -2.71
CA ASN A 205 -6.22 -7.10 -3.58
C ASN A 205 -5.72 -6.55 -4.93
N ILE A 206 -4.68 -5.70 -4.92
CA ILE A 206 -4.08 -5.19 -6.16
C ILE A 206 -3.47 -6.31 -7.00
N ALA A 207 -2.75 -7.24 -6.38
CA ALA A 207 -2.18 -8.40 -7.08
C ALA A 207 -3.27 -9.29 -7.67
N ALA A 208 -4.37 -9.53 -6.94
CA ALA A 208 -5.54 -10.26 -7.43
C ALA A 208 -6.22 -9.55 -8.62
N LEU A 209 -6.30 -8.22 -8.61
CA LEU A 209 -6.82 -7.43 -9.72
C LEU A 209 -5.96 -7.56 -10.98
N LEU A 210 -4.63 -7.58 -10.84
CA LEU A 210 -3.71 -7.81 -11.97
C LEU A 210 -3.83 -9.24 -12.51
N LEU A 211 -3.96 -10.23 -11.63
CA LEU A 211 -4.21 -11.62 -12.01
C LEU A 211 -5.54 -11.76 -12.77
N TYR A 212 -6.62 -11.17 -12.25
CA TYR A 212 -7.91 -11.13 -12.90
C TYR A 212 -7.85 -10.47 -14.29
N ALA A 213 -7.13 -9.37 -14.43
CA ALA A 213 -6.95 -8.68 -15.70
C ALA A 213 -6.27 -9.57 -16.75
N GLN A 214 -5.30 -10.41 -16.34
CA GLN A 214 -4.53 -11.30 -17.22
C GLN A 214 -5.28 -12.58 -17.57
N LYS A 215 -5.88 -13.23 -16.58
CA LYS A 215 -6.42 -14.61 -16.72
C LYS A 215 -7.94 -14.65 -16.85
N GLY A 216 -8.63 -13.60 -16.47
CA GLY A 216 -10.09 -13.61 -16.35
C GLY A 216 -10.56 -14.41 -15.12
N GLY A 217 -11.77 -14.96 -15.17
CA GLY A 217 -12.38 -15.69 -14.07
C GLY A 217 -13.23 -14.80 -13.16
N GLU A 218 -13.52 -15.26 -11.95
CA GLU A 218 -14.22 -14.49 -10.93
C GLU A 218 -13.25 -13.64 -10.13
N LEU A 219 -13.63 -12.41 -9.84
CA LEU A 219 -12.84 -11.48 -9.05
C LEU A 219 -13.17 -11.65 -7.57
N HIS A 220 -12.25 -12.22 -6.80
CA HIS A 220 -12.32 -12.27 -5.35
C HIS A 220 -11.46 -11.15 -4.77
N ILE A 221 -12.08 -10.19 -4.09
CA ILE A 221 -11.41 -9.13 -3.34
C ILE A 221 -11.72 -9.37 -1.88
N TYR A 222 -10.69 -9.47 -1.06
CA TYR A 222 -10.82 -9.55 0.38
C TYR A 222 -11.21 -8.18 0.94
N SER A 223 -12.18 -8.16 1.85
CA SER A 223 -12.76 -6.94 2.46
C SER A 223 -12.15 -6.66 3.83
#